data_34b1c4fc7ab3036000575512e650b6c2
#
_entry.id   34b1c4fc7ab3036000575512e650b6c2
#
_cell.length_a   1.000
_cell.length_b   1.000
_cell.length_c   1.000
_cell.angle_alpha   90.00
_cell.angle_beta   90.00
_cell.angle_gamma   90.00
#
_symmetry.space_group_name_H-M   'P 1'
#
loop_
_entity.id
_entity.type
_entity.pdbx_description
1 polymer ?
#
loop_
_entity_poly.entity_id
_entity_poly.type
_entity_poly.pdbx_seq_one_letter_code
_entity_poly.pdbx_strand_id
1 'polypeptide(L)'
;MQRFAVIGAGAAGLCAAKHLLAQGIEPVIFEIGSQIGGLWVYENDNGRSSAYRSLHINSEARVSSFQDFPFPDDAPLYPDHADMKQYFRDYAERFDLLRRIRFNSPVVTVEPAAAKLDAAKLEAAGPGAGGLTVRLADGTAEVFDGVVAASGHQSDPRDPAETAGFTGEYLHAHHYRVPEPFAGKRVLVIGPGNSGVDVAADICTVTAHTVLCARSPVLIMPRMMFGVPNSRTLMKIEKPWVPWPIRIWARAFLTRVFQGRMEQWGFQTPTTRTHPISHPTLISHIAWRRISVKPGIASIEGQAVRFVDGSSETFDSIIAATGYVTNFPYLAPERVPMQGTRPALYNRVVHPSVPGLYFVGLFDVSGGSNIRMMDDQSEYVAAVASGRVTLPDAAAMQQSIAADHEWSAKQFPDRPRYGLELDPVRYRKLLAREYARAAKERAA
;
A
#
# COMPACT_ATOMS: atom_id res chain seq x y z
N MET A 1 5.19 -21.76 -24.21
CA MET A 1 4.31 -21.00 -23.30
C MET A 1 5.21 -20.15 -22.42
N GLN A 2 4.98 -18.85 -22.38
CA GLN A 2 5.75 -17.95 -21.51
C GLN A 2 5.52 -18.33 -20.04
N ARG A 3 6.58 -18.19 -19.22
CA ARG A 3 6.56 -18.43 -17.77
C ARG A 3 6.98 -17.18 -17.02
N PHE A 4 6.17 -16.77 -16.07
CA PHE A 4 6.46 -15.58 -15.24
C PHE A 4 6.62 -15.97 -13.78
N ALA A 5 7.62 -15.40 -13.12
CA ALA A 5 7.72 -15.46 -11.66
C ALA A 5 6.87 -14.31 -11.06
N VAL A 6 6.11 -14.63 -10.02
CA VAL A 6 5.38 -13.64 -9.21
C VAL A 6 5.90 -13.73 -7.78
N ILE A 7 6.41 -12.62 -7.24
CA ILE A 7 7.03 -12.59 -5.90
C ILE A 7 6.02 -12.08 -4.88
N GLY A 8 5.50 -12.99 -4.07
CA GLY A 8 4.51 -12.76 -3.01
C GLY A 8 3.13 -13.32 -3.37
N ALA A 9 2.46 -13.98 -2.41
CA ALA A 9 1.10 -14.50 -2.49
C ALA A 9 0.09 -13.64 -1.71
N GLY A 10 0.31 -12.33 -1.65
CA GLY A 10 -0.67 -11.34 -1.20
C GLY A 10 -1.64 -10.94 -2.31
N ALA A 11 -2.53 -9.98 -2.04
CA ALA A 11 -3.53 -9.50 -2.98
C ALA A 11 -2.96 -9.17 -4.38
N ALA A 12 -1.83 -8.47 -4.43
CA ALA A 12 -1.17 -8.06 -5.67
C ALA A 12 -0.68 -9.25 -6.48
N GLY A 13 0.00 -10.22 -5.82
CA GLY A 13 0.55 -11.39 -6.52
C GLY A 13 -0.51 -12.35 -7.02
N LEU A 14 -1.54 -12.61 -6.23
CA LEU A 14 -2.68 -13.46 -6.66
C LEU A 14 -3.39 -12.84 -7.87
N CYS A 15 -3.63 -11.54 -7.83
CA CYS A 15 -4.27 -10.83 -8.92
C CYS A 15 -3.41 -10.83 -10.19
N ALA A 16 -2.11 -10.55 -10.07
CA ALA A 16 -1.18 -10.60 -11.19
C ALA A 16 -1.14 -11.99 -11.84
N ALA A 17 -1.06 -13.05 -11.03
CA ALA A 17 -1.07 -14.43 -11.53
C ALA A 17 -2.34 -14.78 -12.29
N LYS A 18 -3.52 -14.38 -11.77
CA LYS A 18 -4.81 -14.59 -12.45
C LYS A 18 -4.86 -13.92 -13.83
N HIS A 19 -4.41 -12.65 -13.91
CA HIS A 19 -4.41 -11.93 -15.18
C HIS A 19 -3.39 -12.48 -16.19
N LEU A 20 -2.21 -12.95 -15.72
CA LEU A 20 -1.24 -13.65 -16.57
C LEU A 20 -1.84 -14.93 -17.15
N LEU A 21 -2.49 -15.77 -16.32
CA LEU A 21 -3.19 -16.98 -16.78
C LEU A 21 -4.23 -16.68 -17.83
N ALA A 22 -5.01 -15.62 -17.66
CA ALA A 22 -6.03 -15.21 -18.63
C ALA A 22 -5.43 -14.82 -20.00
N GLN A 23 -4.13 -14.53 -20.07
CA GLN A 23 -3.40 -14.28 -21.31
C GLN A 23 -2.57 -15.50 -21.80
N GLY A 24 -2.73 -16.67 -21.20
CA GLY A 24 -1.99 -17.89 -21.57
C GLY A 24 -0.52 -17.88 -21.11
N ILE A 25 -0.17 -17.04 -20.13
CA ILE A 25 1.14 -16.98 -19.52
C ILE A 25 1.10 -17.76 -18.20
N GLU A 26 2.01 -18.73 -17.99
CA GLU A 26 2.05 -19.56 -16.80
C GLU A 26 2.78 -18.84 -15.65
N PRO A 27 2.10 -18.47 -14.56
CA PRO A 27 2.73 -17.87 -13.39
C PRO A 27 3.25 -18.95 -12.44
N VAL A 28 4.42 -18.68 -11.83
CA VAL A 28 4.94 -19.39 -10.65
C VAL A 28 5.01 -18.37 -9.52
N ILE A 29 4.21 -18.56 -8.47
CA ILE A 29 4.13 -17.64 -7.34
C ILE A 29 5.09 -18.12 -6.25
N PHE A 30 6.02 -17.27 -5.84
CA PHE A 30 6.95 -17.53 -4.74
C PHE A 30 6.48 -16.79 -3.48
N GLU A 31 6.10 -17.53 -2.46
CA GLU A 31 5.72 -16.95 -1.15
C GLU A 31 6.77 -17.33 -0.10
N ILE A 32 7.23 -16.31 0.63
CA ILE A 32 8.26 -16.50 1.66
C ILE A 32 7.73 -17.28 2.88
N GLY A 33 6.43 -17.14 3.19
CA GLY A 33 5.77 -17.83 4.29
C GLY A 33 4.99 -19.07 3.84
N SER A 34 4.25 -19.65 4.79
CA SER A 34 3.41 -20.83 4.57
C SER A 34 1.95 -20.51 4.21
N GLN A 35 1.59 -19.22 4.13
CA GLN A 35 0.18 -18.79 4.05
C GLN A 35 -0.05 -17.75 2.96
N ILE A 36 -1.26 -17.79 2.35
CA ILE A 36 -1.78 -16.79 1.42
C ILE A 36 -2.34 -15.60 2.20
N GLY A 37 -2.22 -14.39 1.64
CA GLY A 37 -2.90 -13.19 2.13
C GLY A 37 -1.98 -12.02 2.49
N GLY A 38 -0.66 -12.24 2.49
CA GLY A 38 0.34 -11.19 2.70
C GLY A 38 0.15 -10.48 4.04
N LEU A 39 -0.04 -9.15 4.01
CA LEU A 39 -0.21 -8.33 5.23
C LEU A 39 -1.49 -8.64 6.04
N TRP A 40 -2.50 -9.30 5.44
CA TRP A 40 -3.77 -9.62 6.10
C TRP A 40 -3.72 -10.89 6.96
N VAL A 41 -2.61 -11.60 6.94
CA VAL A 41 -2.45 -12.81 7.76
C VAL A 41 -1.97 -12.41 9.15
N TYR A 42 -2.86 -12.52 10.14
CA TYR A 42 -2.50 -12.35 11.54
C TYR A 42 -1.53 -13.47 11.96
N GLU A 43 -0.49 -13.11 12.73
CA GLU A 43 0.56 -14.06 13.15
C GLU A 43 1.19 -14.84 11.96
N ASN A 44 1.49 -14.13 10.87
CA ASN A 44 2.13 -14.72 9.71
C ASN A 44 3.56 -15.14 10.03
N ASP A 45 3.93 -16.36 9.64
CA ASP A 45 5.27 -16.93 9.83
C ASP A 45 6.35 -16.30 8.93
N ASN A 46 5.95 -15.47 7.97
CA ASN A 46 6.88 -14.79 7.08
C ASN A 46 7.57 -13.55 7.70
N GLY A 47 7.18 -13.13 8.90
CA GLY A 47 7.74 -11.96 9.60
C GLY A 47 7.46 -10.60 8.95
N ARG A 48 6.61 -10.56 7.89
CA ARG A 48 6.35 -9.34 7.11
C ARG A 48 4.95 -8.77 7.27
N SER A 49 4.07 -9.50 7.93
CA SER A 49 2.72 -9.02 8.20
C SER A 49 2.68 -8.08 9.40
N SER A 50 1.95 -6.97 9.24
CA SER A 50 1.65 -6.01 10.30
C SER A 50 0.21 -6.15 10.83
N ALA A 51 -0.47 -7.26 10.53
CA ALA A 51 -1.82 -7.48 11.02
C ALA A 51 -1.86 -7.59 12.56
N TYR A 52 -2.87 -7.01 13.16
CA TYR A 52 -3.20 -7.09 14.58
C TYR A 52 -4.61 -7.63 14.76
N ARG A 53 -4.94 -8.14 15.95
CA ARG A 53 -6.18 -8.86 16.22
C ARG A 53 -7.45 -8.08 15.85
N SER A 54 -7.46 -6.78 16.06
CA SER A 54 -8.61 -5.90 15.77
C SER A 54 -8.59 -5.29 14.36
N LEU A 55 -7.69 -5.71 13.47
CA LEU A 55 -7.55 -5.13 12.13
C LEU A 55 -8.79 -5.42 11.26
N HIS A 56 -9.38 -4.37 10.73
CA HIS A 56 -10.45 -4.40 9.73
C HIS A 56 -10.08 -3.54 8.51
N ILE A 57 -10.69 -3.82 7.36
CA ILE A 57 -10.55 -2.91 6.22
C ILE A 57 -11.17 -1.54 6.51
N ASN A 58 -10.61 -0.48 5.92
CA ASN A 58 -11.06 0.90 6.12
C ASN A 58 -12.17 1.34 5.17
N SER A 59 -12.42 0.59 4.11
CA SER A 59 -13.50 0.77 3.14
C SER A 59 -14.45 -0.42 3.16
N GLU A 60 -15.69 -0.26 2.70
CA GLU A 60 -16.64 -1.38 2.69
C GLU A 60 -16.21 -2.52 1.76
N ALA A 61 -16.63 -3.75 2.06
CA ALA A 61 -16.35 -4.97 1.31
C ALA A 61 -16.62 -4.80 -0.19
N ARG A 62 -17.78 -4.23 -0.56
CA ARG A 62 -18.20 -4.04 -1.96
C ARG A 62 -17.21 -3.24 -2.82
N VAL A 63 -16.51 -2.25 -2.25
CA VAL A 63 -15.50 -1.48 -2.99
C VAL A 63 -14.11 -2.05 -2.83
N SER A 64 -13.89 -2.91 -1.84
CA SER A 64 -12.61 -3.55 -1.51
C SER A 64 -12.48 -4.98 -2.03
N SER A 65 -13.24 -5.33 -3.05
CA SER A 65 -13.16 -6.61 -3.78
C SER A 65 -12.44 -6.44 -5.12
N PHE A 66 -11.93 -7.53 -5.68
CA PHE A 66 -11.55 -7.60 -7.10
C PHE A 66 -12.78 -7.41 -7.99
N GLN A 67 -12.58 -6.99 -9.24
CA GLN A 67 -13.70 -6.62 -10.12
C GLN A 67 -14.60 -7.82 -10.46
N ASP A 68 -14.00 -8.97 -10.67
CA ASP A 68 -14.66 -10.23 -11.09
C ASP A 68 -14.83 -11.25 -9.95
N PHE A 69 -14.51 -10.83 -8.71
CA PHE A 69 -14.68 -11.67 -7.52
C PHE A 69 -15.20 -10.82 -6.35
N PRO A 70 -16.49 -10.54 -6.29
CA PRO A 70 -17.09 -9.78 -5.17
C PRO A 70 -17.08 -10.60 -3.88
N PHE A 71 -17.12 -9.93 -2.73
CA PHE A 71 -17.42 -10.60 -1.47
C PHE A 71 -18.83 -11.21 -1.52
N PRO A 72 -19.09 -12.34 -0.80
CA PRO A 72 -20.43 -12.87 -0.60
C PRO A 72 -21.40 -11.82 -0.05
N ASP A 73 -22.69 -11.97 -0.35
CA ASP A 73 -23.71 -10.99 0.07
C ASP A 73 -23.90 -10.91 1.60
N ASP A 74 -23.55 -11.99 2.31
CA ASP A 74 -23.57 -12.10 3.78
C ASP A 74 -22.28 -11.67 4.46
N ALA A 75 -21.26 -11.26 3.71
CA ALA A 75 -20.00 -10.80 4.27
C ALA A 75 -20.20 -9.54 5.15
N PRO A 76 -19.38 -9.38 6.20
CA PRO A 76 -19.39 -8.16 7.00
C PRO A 76 -19.19 -6.92 6.14
N LEU A 77 -19.86 -5.80 6.50
CA LEU A 77 -19.70 -4.54 5.78
C LEU A 77 -18.23 -4.04 5.76
N TYR A 78 -17.51 -4.30 6.84
CA TYR A 78 -16.08 -4.04 7.00
C TYR A 78 -15.40 -5.35 7.46
N PRO A 79 -15.01 -6.22 6.54
CA PRO A 79 -14.32 -7.47 6.85
C PRO A 79 -13.09 -7.26 7.72
N ASP A 80 -12.84 -8.19 8.63
CA ASP A 80 -11.62 -8.23 9.43
C ASP A 80 -10.47 -8.94 8.70
N HIS A 81 -9.34 -9.08 9.37
CA HIS A 81 -8.17 -9.75 8.79
C HIS A 81 -8.42 -11.23 8.45
N ALA A 82 -9.29 -11.92 9.22
CA ALA A 82 -9.61 -13.34 8.98
C ALA A 82 -10.52 -13.49 7.76
N ASP A 83 -11.55 -12.64 7.63
CA ASP A 83 -12.41 -12.54 6.45
C ASP A 83 -11.58 -12.23 5.19
N MET A 84 -10.64 -11.28 5.30
CA MET A 84 -9.76 -10.92 4.18
C MET A 84 -8.84 -12.07 3.76
N LYS A 85 -8.27 -12.79 4.74
CA LYS A 85 -7.44 -13.98 4.47
C LYS A 85 -8.26 -15.05 3.76
N GLN A 86 -9.47 -15.33 4.23
CA GLN A 86 -10.37 -16.32 3.60
C GLN A 86 -10.75 -15.88 2.18
N TYR A 87 -11.09 -14.61 1.99
CA TYR A 87 -11.39 -14.05 0.66
C TYR A 87 -10.26 -14.26 -0.35
N PHE A 88 -9.00 -14.03 0.05
CA PHE A 88 -7.85 -14.29 -0.84
C PHE A 88 -7.62 -15.78 -1.10
N ARG A 89 -7.92 -16.63 -0.14
CA ARG A 89 -7.86 -18.08 -0.32
C ARG A 89 -8.92 -18.54 -1.34
N ASP A 90 -10.16 -18.09 -1.18
CA ASP A 90 -11.27 -18.42 -2.09
C ASP A 90 -10.99 -17.90 -3.51
N TYR A 91 -10.39 -16.70 -3.61
CA TYR A 91 -9.91 -16.17 -4.88
C TYR A 91 -8.86 -17.09 -5.53
N ALA A 92 -7.88 -17.52 -4.75
CA ALA A 92 -6.82 -18.40 -5.25
C ALA A 92 -7.38 -19.78 -5.68
N GLU A 93 -8.34 -20.31 -4.96
CA GLU A 93 -9.06 -21.55 -5.32
C GLU A 93 -9.88 -21.36 -6.60
N ARG A 94 -10.68 -20.30 -6.67
CA ARG A 94 -11.56 -19.99 -7.82
C ARG A 94 -10.81 -19.87 -9.13
N PHE A 95 -9.61 -19.31 -9.11
CA PHE A 95 -8.79 -19.07 -10.30
C PHE A 95 -7.64 -20.06 -10.46
N ASP A 96 -7.68 -21.20 -9.77
CA ASP A 96 -6.71 -22.31 -9.89
C ASP A 96 -5.25 -21.85 -9.64
N LEU A 97 -5.05 -20.94 -8.66
CA LEU A 97 -3.75 -20.39 -8.34
C LEU A 97 -3.00 -21.23 -7.29
N LEU A 98 -3.69 -21.99 -6.43
CA LEU A 98 -3.09 -22.71 -5.30
C LEU A 98 -1.93 -23.60 -5.72
N ARG A 99 -2.09 -24.39 -6.79
CA ARG A 99 -1.06 -25.30 -7.30
C ARG A 99 0.16 -24.58 -7.91
N ARG A 100 0.05 -23.27 -8.12
CA ARG A 100 1.11 -22.41 -8.68
C ARG A 100 1.91 -21.68 -7.61
N ILE A 101 1.51 -21.81 -6.35
CA ILE A 101 2.20 -21.19 -5.23
C ILE A 101 3.25 -22.16 -4.68
N ARG A 102 4.46 -21.67 -4.60
CA ARG A 102 5.56 -22.31 -3.87
C ARG A 102 5.73 -21.57 -2.55
N PHE A 103 5.25 -22.19 -1.51
CA PHE A 103 5.39 -21.68 -0.14
C PHE A 103 6.81 -21.91 0.38
N ASN A 104 7.19 -21.18 1.43
CA ASN A 104 8.49 -21.25 2.07
C ASN A 104 9.64 -21.11 1.05
N SER A 105 9.44 -20.24 0.05
CA SER A 105 10.32 -20.06 -1.09
C SER A 105 10.80 -18.61 -1.20
N PRO A 106 11.65 -18.15 -0.26
CA PRO A 106 12.13 -16.78 -0.26
C PRO A 106 13.02 -16.52 -1.47
N VAL A 107 12.64 -15.53 -2.29
CA VAL A 107 13.46 -15.04 -3.40
C VAL A 107 14.54 -14.13 -2.84
N VAL A 108 15.81 -14.43 -3.17
CA VAL A 108 16.98 -13.66 -2.70
C VAL A 108 17.64 -12.83 -3.78
N THR A 109 17.52 -13.20 -5.08
CA THR A 109 17.97 -12.34 -6.17
C THR A 109 17.06 -12.46 -7.39
N VAL A 110 16.91 -11.32 -8.10
CA VAL A 110 16.34 -11.24 -9.46
C VAL A 110 17.32 -10.48 -10.33
N GLU A 111 17.83 -11.15 -11.36
CA GLU A 111 18.86 -10.62 -12.25
C GLU A 111 18.50 -10.90 -13.71
N PRO A 112 18.91 -10.05 -14.66
CA PRO A 112 18.89 -10.44 -16.07
C PRO A 112 19.59 -11.78 -16.24
N ALA A 113 18.96 -12.71 -16.94
CA ALA A 113 19.60 -13.99 -17.24
C ALA A 113 20.92 -13.70 -18.00
N ALA A 114 21.98 -14.35 -17.55
CA ALA A 114 23.28 -14.22 -18.21
C ALA A 114 23.12 -14.58 -19.69
N ALA A 115 23.17 -13.56 -20.56
CA ALA A 115 22.79 -13.67 -21.94
C ALA A 115 23.75 -14.61 -22.67
N LYS A 116 23.21 -15.67 -23.26
CA LYS A 116 23.76 -16.28 -24.46
C LYS A 116 23.46 -15.46 -25.74
N LEU A 117 23.01 -14.22 -25.60
CA LEU A 117 22.59 -13.36 -26.70
C LEU A 117 23.42 -12.08 -26.72
N ASP A 118 24.06 -11.80 -27.88
CA ASP A 118 24.73 -10.52 -28.16
C ASP A 118 23.79 -9.32 -27.96
N ALA A 119 24.29 -8.20 -27.47
CA ALA A 119 23.54 -6.97 -27.22
C ALA A 119 22.65 -6.52 -28.39
N ALA A 120 23.14 -6.71 -29.63
CA ALA A 120 22.39 -6.41 -30.85
C ALA A 120 21.13 -7.31 -31.07
N LYS A 121 21.14 -8.53 -30.52
CA LYS A 121 19.98 -9.42 -30.55
C LYS A 121 18.98 -9.12 -29.45
N LEU A 122 19.44 -8.53 -28.33
CA LEU A 122 18.55 -8.01 -27.27
C LEU A 122 17.70 -6.82 -27.77
N GLU A 123 18.30 -5.89 -28.52
CA GLU A 123 17.56 -4.75 -29.11
C GLU A 123 16.54 -5.18 -30.18
N ALA A 124 16.86 -6.21 -30.97
CA ALA A 124 15.99 -6.70 -32.04
C ALA A 124 14.85 -7.62 -31.55
N ALA A 125 14.95 -8.19 -30.36
CA ALA A 125 14.08 -9.25 -29.90
C ALA A 125 12.87 -8.78 -29.04
N GLY A 126 12.71 -7.48 -28.81
CA GLY A 126 11.57 -6.90 -28.08
C GLY A 126 11.65 -7.05 -26.55
N PRO A 127 10.70 -6.48 -25.83
CA PRO A 127 10.67 -6.53 -24.37
C PRO A 127 10.52 -7.97 -23.86
N GLY A 128 11.50 -8.44 -23.09
CA GLY A 128 11.52 -9.80 -22.49
C GLY A 128 12.48 -10.82 -23.13
N ALA A 129 13.20 -10.46 -24.19
CA ALA A 129 14.01 -11.40 -24.98
C ALA A 129 15.22 -12.02 -24.28
N GLY A 130 15.62 -11.54 -23.09
CA GLY A 130 16.74 -12.10 -22.31
C GLY A 130 16.34 -12.96 -21.14
N GLY A 131 15.09 -12.85 -20.68
CA GLY A 131 14.61 -13.50 -19.45
C GLY A 131 15.24 -12.91 -18.18
N LEU A 132 14.69 -13.34 -17.03
CA LEU A 132 15.17 -12.97 -15.70
C LEU A 132 15.44 -14.24 -14.89
N THR A 133 16.60 -14.32 -14.27
CA THR A 133 16.94 -15.39 -13.33
C THR A 133 16.43 -15.03 -11.94
N VAL A 134 15.61 -15.91 -11.38
CA VAL A 134 15.14 -15.84 -9.99
C VAL A 134 15.90 -16.88 -9.18
N ARG A 135 16.56 -16.47 -8.11
CA ARG A 135 17.27 -17.35 -7.19
C ARG A 135 16.58 -17.37 -5.84
N LEU A 136 16.38 -18.55 -5.30
CA LEU A 136 15.80 -18.81 -3.97
C LEU A 136 16.89 -18.96 -2.90
N ALA A 137 16.51 -18.86 -1.65
CA ALA A 137 17.41 -19.00 -0.50
C ALA A 137 18.05 -20.40 -0.36
N ASP A 138 17.40 -21.43 -0.91
CA ASP A 138 17.93 -22.80 -0.95
C ASP A 138 18.99 -23.01 -2.05
N GLY A 139 19.33 -21.96 -2.81
CA GLY A 139 20.28 -22.00 -3.92
C GLY A 139 19.66 -22.35 -5.27
N THR A 140 18.40 -22.75 -5.34
CA THR A 140 17.67 -22.99 -6.60
C THR A 140 17.61 -21.73 -7.44
N ALA A 141 17.88 -21.86 -8.74
CA ALA A 141 17.79 -20.76 -9.69
C ALA A 141 17.01 -21.20 -10.93
N GLU A 142 16.02 -20.40 -11.33
CA GLU A 142 15.21 -20.63 -12.52
C GLU A 142 15.14 -19.38 -13.39
N VAL A 143 15.02 -19.57 -14.71
CA VAL A 143 14.85 -18.48 -15.68
C VAL A 143 13.39 -18.37 -16.06
N PHE A 144 12.90 -17.13 -16.07
CA PHE A 144 11.54 -16.74 -16.44
C PHE A 144 11.55 -15.70 -17.55
N ASP A 145 10.52 -15.68 -18.38
CA ASP A 145 10.34 -14.64 -19.42
C ASP A 145 10.05 -13.28 -18.82
N GLY A 146 9.55 -13.24 -17.60
CA GLY A 146 9.35 -12.01 -16.83
C GLY A 146 9.13 -12.27 -15.34
N VAL A 147 9.22 -11.19 -14.57
CA VAL A 147 9.04 -11.19 -13.11
C VAL A 147 8.06 -10.09 -12.71
N VAL A 148 7.09 -10.42 -11.88
CA VAL A 148 6.21 -9.46 -11.22
C VAL A 148 6.60 -9.35 -9.75
N ALA A 149 7.16 -8.22 -9.35
CA ALA A 149 7.44 -7.88 -7.96
C ALA A 149 6.13 -7.46 -7.27
N ALA A 150 5.56 -8.35 -6.47
CA ALA A 150 4.30 -8.18 -5.72
C ALA A 150 4.50 -8.42 -4.22
N SER A 151 5.72 -8.20 -3.73
CA SER A 151 6.16 -8.48 -2.35
C SER A 151 5.63 -7.50 -1.29
N GLY A 152 4.90 -6.46 -1.72
CA GLY A 152 4.43 -5.39 -0.85
C GLY A 152 5.51 -4.36 -0.51
N HIS A 153 5.09 -3.27 0.17
CA HIS A 153 5.99 -2.16 0.55
C HIS A 153 5.79 -1.72 2.01
N GLN A 154 5.10 -2.52 2.82
CA GLN A 154 4.78 -2.22 4.22
C GLN A 154 5.37 -3.28 5.17
N SER A 155 6.64 -3.66 4.95
CA SER A 155 7.32 -4.67 5.74
C SER A 155 8.53 -4.15 6.51
N ASP A 156 9.18 -3.07 6.04
CA ASP A 156 10.38 -2.53 6.65
C ASP A 156 10.05 -1.26 7.44
N PRO A 157 9.95 -1.32 8.79
CA PRO A 157 9.59 -0.19 9.64
C PRO A 157 10.50 1.03 9.46
N ARG A 158 9.90 2.22 9.51
CA ARG A 158 10.64 3.48 9.58
C ARG A 158 10.61 4.01 11.01
N ASP A 159 11.68 3.84 11.74
CA ASP A 159 11.80 4.37 13.08
C ASP A 159 12.14 5.86 13.06
N PRO A 160 11.44 6.71 13.84
CA PRO A 160 11.74 8.13 13.93
C PRO A 160 13.00 8.36 14.77
N ALA A 161 13.96 9.13 14.23
CA ALA A 161 15.23 9.40 14.89
C ALA A 161 15.07 10.06 16.28
N GLU A 162 14.00 10.82 16.47
CA GLU A 162 13.67 11.49 17.72
C GLU A 162 13.39 10.53 18.88
N THR A 163 13.14 9.25 18.62
CA THR A 163 12.89 8.23 19.66
C THR A 163 14.16 7.55 20.19
N ALA A 164 15.32 7.81 19.60
CA ALA A 164 16.58 7.14 19.99
C ALA A 164 16.99 7.35 21.46
N GLY A 165 16.53 8.44 22.10
CA GLY A 165 16.79 8.74 23.53
C GLY A 165 15.75 8.19 24.49
N PHE A 166 14.73 7.46 24.00
CA PHE A 166 13.68 6.93 24.86
C PHE A 166 14.16 5.70 25.62
N THR A 167 13.97 5.69 26.96
CA THR A 167 14.42 4.58 27.83
C THR A 167 13.30 3.65 28.29
N GLY A 168 12.03 3.94 27.92
CA GLY A 168 10.92 3.04 28.14
C GLY A 168 10.79 1.98 27.04
N GLU A 169 9.67 1.30 27.00
CA GLU A 169 9.39 0.31 25.96
C GLU A 169 9.13 1.00 24.62
N TYR A 170 9.85 0.58 23.58
CA TYR A 170 9.64 1.06 22.22
C TYR A 170 9.17 -0.06 21.31
N LEU A 171 8.12 0.21 20.50
CA LEU A 171 7.59 -0.69 19.51
C LEU A 171 7.22 0.08 18.24
N HIS A 172 7.59 -0.42 17.07
CA HIS A 172 6.97 0.05 15.85
C HIS A 172 5.58 -0.60 15.66
N ALA A 173 4.59 0.10 15.13
CA ALA A 173 3.22 -0.40 14.92
C ALA A 173 3.17 -1.67 14.05
N HIS A 174 4.22 -1.93 13.25
CA HIS A 174 4.39 -3.19 12.51
C HIS A 174 4.39 -4.42 13.43
N HIS A 175 4.90 -4.28 14.64
CA HIS A 175 4.99 -5.38 15.62
C HIS A 175 3.83 -5.39 16.62
N TYR A 176 2.94 -4.39 16.56
CA TYR A 176 1.73 -4.38 17.38
C TYR A 176 0.81 -5.55 17.00
N ARG A 177 0.29 -6.25 18.01
CA ARG A 177 -0.63 -7.40 17.79
C ARG A 177 -1.91 -7.29 18.60
N VAL A 178 -1.80 -6.89 19.88
CA VAL A 178 -2.91 -6.90 20.85
C VAL A 178 -2.72 -5.79 21.88
N PRO A 179 -3.78 -5.26 22.52
CA PRO A 179 -3.69 -4.19 23.49
C PRO A 179 -3.20 -4.60 24.88
N GLU A 180 -3.32 -5.87 25.25
CA GLU A 180 -3.09 -6.37 26.62
C GLU A 180 -1.69 -6.02 27.19
N PRO A 181 -0.58 -6.06 26.44
CA PRO A 181 0.75 -5.69 26.94
C PRO A 181 0.86 -4.23 27.43
N PHE A 182 -0.07 -3.38 27.05
CA PHE A 182 -0.10 -1.95 27.41
C PHE A 182 -1.06 -1.63 28.55
N ALA A 183 -1.65 -2.64 29.19
CA ALA A 183 -2.58 -2.46 30.29
C ALA A 183 -1.95 -1.66 31.47
N GLY A 184 -2.65 -0.61 31.90
CA GLY A 184 -2.21 0.27 32.99
C GLY A 184 -1.05 1.20 32.68
N LYS A 185 -0.46 1.16 31.46
CA LYS A 185 0.67 2.02 31.06
C LYS A 185 0.22 3.37 30.52
N ARG A 186 1.13 4.33 30.57
CA ARG A 186 1.06 5.60 29.83
C ARG A 186 1.71 5.39 28.47
N VAL A 187 0.95 5.46 27.39
CA VAL A 187 1.42 5.11 26.04
C VAL A 187 1.33 6.30 25.10
N LEU A 188 2.43 6.59 24.41
CA LEU A 188 2.49 7.56 23.32
C LEU A 188 2.44 6.82 21.97
N VAL A 189 1.43 7.11 21.15
CA VAL A 189 1.36 6.64 19.76
C VAL A 189 1.82 7.77 18.84
N ILE A 190 2.86 7.54 18.02
CA ILE A 190 3.44 8.55 17.13
C ILE A 190 2.89 8.35 15.71
N GLY A 191 2.16 9.32 15.20
CA GLY A 191 1.68 9.38 13.84
C GLY A 191 0.17 9.14 13.71
N PRO A 192 -0.58 10.12 13.15
CA PRO A 192 -2.02 10.05 13.00
C PRO A 192 -2.44 9.36 11.68
N GLY A 193 -1.66 8.37 11.21
CA GLY A 193 -2.02 7.53 10.06
C GLY A 193 -3.07 6.48 10.42
N ASN A 194 -3.54 5.67 9.44
CA ASN A 194 -4.52 4.62 9.72
C ASN A 194 -4.08 3.72 10.89
N SER A 195 -2.86 3.18 10.85
CA SER A 195 -2.35 2.33 11.93
C SER A 195 -2.28 3.05 13.28
N GLY A 196 -1.81 4.32 13.30
CA GLY A 196 -1.71 5.06 14.56
C GLY A 196 -3.06 5.35 15.20
N VAL A 197 -4.08 5.69 14.40
CA VAL A 197 -5.43 5.93 14.94
C VAL A 197 -6.12 4.65 15.38
N ASP A 198 -5.92 3.55 14.63
CA ASP A 198 -6.47 2.25 14.99
C ASP A 198 -5.83 1.72 16.29
N VAL A 199 -4.49 1.75 16.38
CA VAL A 199 -3.74 1.32 17.59
C VAL A 199 -4.12 2.18 18.79
N ALA A 200 -4.16 3.52 18.64
CA ALA A 200 -4.54 4.41 19.75
C ALA A 200 -5.97 4.12 20.25
N ALA A 201 -6.91 3.84 19.34
CA ALA A 201 -8.28 3.51 19.70
C ALA A 201 -8.40 2.11 20.33
N ASP A 202 -7.56 1.16 19.93
CA ASP A 202 -7.53 -0.21 20.47
C ASP A 202 -6.98 -0.22 21.90
N ILE A 203 -5.81 0.40 22.14
CA ILE A 203 -5.15 0.40 23.44
C ILE A 203 -5.82 1.30 24.49
N CYS A 204 -6.54 2.35 24.08
CA CYS A 204 -7.07 3.36 25.00
C CYS A 204 -8.12 2.81 26.01
N THR A 205 -8.56 1.59 25.80
CA THR A 205 -9.52 0.92 26.70
C THR A 205 -8.84 0.19 27.85
N VAL A 206 -7.53 -0.09 27.74
CA VAL A 206 -6.75 -0.85 28.74
C VAL A 206 -5.62 -0.02 29.35
N THR A 207 -5.14 1.03 28.70
CA THR A 207 -4.06 1.90 29.17
C THR A 207 -4.53 2.84 30.29
N ALA A 208 -3.60 3.28 31.14
CA ALA A 208 -3.86 4.36 32.11
C ALA A 208 -4.02 5.72 31.40
N HIS A 209 -3.26 5.94 30.31
CA HIS A 209 -3.32 7.16 29.51
C HIS A 209 -2.77 6.92 28.12
N THR A 210 -3.53 7.30 27.09
CA THR A 210 -3.10 7.23 25.70
C THR A 210 -2.96 8.62 25.10
N VAL A 211 -1.79 8.90 24.51
CA VAL A 211 -1.54 10.14 23.77
C VAL A 211 -1.29 9.78 22.30
N LEU A 212 -1.99 10.46 21.39
CA LEU A 212 -1.75 10.38 19.94
C LEU A 212 -0.99 11.63 19.49
N CYS A 213 0.27 11.45 19.05
CA CYS A 213 1.08 12.55 18.52
C CYS A 213 0.79 12.80 17.04
N ALA A 214 0.27 13.98 16.71
CA ALA A 214 -0.17 14.36 15.37
C ALA A 214 0.60 15.58 14.85
N ARG A 215 1.82 15.36 14.34
CA ARG A 215 2.67 16.42 13.77
C ARG A 215 2.10 17.04 12.48
N SER A 216 1.38 16.26 11.70
CA SER A 216 0.91 16.66 10.37
C SER A 216 -0.61 16.84 10.37
N PRO A 217 -1.13 17.80 9.57
CA PRO A 217 -2.56 17.94 9.35
C PRO A 217 -3.20 16.64 8.88
N VAL A 218 -4.37 16.31 9.41
CA VAL A 218 -5.11 15.10 9.09
C VAL A 218 -6.60 15.33 9.11
N LEU A 219 -7.33 14.68 8.21
CA LEU A 219 -8.78 14.67 8.18
C LEU A 219 -9.27 13.29 8.66
N ILE A 220 -9.88 13.26 9.83
CA ILE A 220 -10.47 12.04 10.40
C ILE A 220 -11.95 11.99 9.98
N MET A 221 -12.30 11.06 9.11
CA MET A 221 -13.66 10.91 8.60
C MET A 221 -14.39 9.78 9.35
N PRO A 222 -15.69 9.90 9.59
CA PRO A 222 -16.47 8.77 10.11
C PRO A 222 -16.57 7.67 9.04
N ARG A 223 -16.61 6.40 9.47
CA ARG A 223 -16.84 5.29 8.52
C ARG A 223 -18.25 5.30 7.94
N MET A 224 -19.24 5.78 8.71
CA MET A 224 -20.64 5.86 8.28
C MET A 224 -21.07 7.31 8.16
N MET A 225 -21.77 7.64 7.07
CA MET A 225 -22.41 8.95 6.85
C MET A 225 -23.85 8.74 6.36
N PHE A 226 -24.81 9.40 6.97
CA PHE A 226 -26.23 9.24 6.60
C PHE A 226 -26.71 7.78 6.59
N GLY A 227 -26.23 6.95 7.52
CA GLY A 227 -26.62 5.54 7.63
C GLY A 227 -25.96 4.61 6.58
N VAL A 228 -25.07 5.12 5.72
CA VAL A 228 -24.35 4.33 4.72
C VAL A 228 -22.85 4.53 4.87
N PRO A 229 -22.01 3.59 4.37
CA PRO A 229 -20.56 3.76 4.31
C PRO A 229 -20.15 5.07 3.63
N ASN A 230 -19.12 5.73 4.20
CA ASN A 230 -18.63 7.00 3.66
C ASN A 230 -18.16 6.86 2.20
N SER A 231 -17.63 5.69 1.81
CA SER A 231 -17.26 5.35 0.44
C SER A 231 -18.41 5.58 -0.54
N ARG A 232 -19.64 5.17 -0.21
CA ARG A 232 -20.84 5.37 -1.06
C ARG A 232 -21.21 6.84 -1.20
N THR A 233 -21.10 7.61 -0.12
CA THR A 233 -21.34 9.06 -0.14
C THR A 233 -20.28 9.77 -0.98
N LEU A 234 -19.01 9.44 -0.78
CA LEU A 234 -17.88 10.04 -1.50
C LEU A 234 -17.88 9.69 -2.99
N MET A 235 -18.23 8.45 -3.36
CA MET A 235 -18.35 8.05 -4.79
C MET A 235 -19.35 8.89 -5.58
N LYS A 236 -20.33 9.50 -4.94
CA LYS A 236 -21.26 10.44 -5.60
C LYS A 236 -20.59 11.77 -5.95
N ILE A 237 -19.61 12.19 -5.16
CA ILE A 237 -18.89 13.47 -5.28
C ILE A 237 -17.60 13.27 -6.12
N GLU A 238 -16.97 12.12 -6.02
CA GLU A 238 -15.69 11.82 -6.67
C GLU A 238 -15.82 11.38 -8.14
N LYS A 239 -16.67 12.07 -8.88
CA LYS A 239 -16.81 11.80 -10.31
C LYS A 239 -15.59 12.33 -11.08
N PRO A 240 -15.17 11.67 -12.19
CA PRO A 240 -13.99 12.05 -12.98
C PRO A 240 -14.03 13.49 -13.51
N TRP A 241 -15.20 14.07 -13.68
CA TRP A 241 -15.42 15.43 -14.19
C TRP A 241 -15.44 16.51 -13.08
N VAL A 242 -15.53 16.11 -11.78
CA VAL A 242 -15.49 17.08 -10.67
C VAL A 242 -14.05 17.50 -10.41
N PRO A 243 -13.72 18.80 -10.46
CA PRO A 243 -12.38 19.30 -10.17
C PRO A 243 -11.90 18.91 -8.77
N TRP A 244 -10.62 18.61 -8.66
CA TRP A 244 -10.02 18.15 -7.40
C TRP A 244 -10.25 19.11 -6.21
N PRO A 245 -10.12 20.45 -6.34
CA PRO A 245 -10.38 21.35 -5.20
C PRO A 245 -11.79 21.23 -4.64
N ILE A 246 -12.78 20.99 -5.50
CA ILE A 246 -14.18 20.78 -5.08
C ILE A 246 -14.32 19.48 -4.29
N ARG A 247 -13.63 18.40 -4.70
CA ARG A 247 -13.65 17.14 -3.97
C ARG A 247 -13.04 17.28 -2.57
N ILE A 248 -11.90 17.97 -2.44
CA ILE A 248 -11.27 18.22 -1.12
C ILE A 248 -12.24 19.05 -0.25
N TRP A 249 -12.78 20.14 -0.80
CA TRP A 249 -13.71 20.97 -0.06
C TRP A 249 -14.93 20.18 0.40
N ALA A 250 -15.53 19.37 -0.47
CA ALA A 250 -16.70 18.57 -0.13
C ALA A 250 -16.39 17.52 0.96
N ARG A 251 -15.22 16.86 0.91
CA ARG A 251 -14.76 15.94 1.98
C ARG A 251 -14.59 16.67 3.31
N ALA A 252 -13.90 17.81 3.31
CA ALA A 252 -13.68 18.62 4.51
C ALA A 252 -15.01 19.14 5.08
N PHE A 253 -15.92 19.60 4.21
CA PHE A 253 -17.25 20.06 4.60
C PHE A 253 -18.07 18.92 5.23
N LEU A 254 -18.17 17.75 4.58
CA LEU A 254 -18.87 16.59 5.13
C LEU A 254 -18.27 16.15 6.48
N THR A 255 -16.95 16.06 6.57
CA THR A 255 -16.31 15.72 7.85
C THR A 255 -16.66 16.72 8.95
N ARG A 256 -16.65 18.01 8.61
CA ARG A 256 -17.05 19.08 9.55
C ARG A 256 -18.52 18.96 10.00
N VAL A 257 -19.43 18.56 9.11
CA VAL A 257 -20.85 18.35 9.44
C VAL A 257 -21.02 17.21 10.43
N PHE A 258 -20.26 16.10 10.26
CA PHE A 258 -20.41 14.91 11.09
C PHE A 258 -19.57 14.92 12.35
N GLN A 259 -18.38 15.51 12.33
CA GLN A 259 -17.41 15.41 13.42
C GLN A 259 -16.91 16.76 13.94
N GLY A 260 -17.41 17.87 13.39
CA GLY A 260 -16.95 19.20 13.75
C GLY A 260 -15.59 19.54 13.13
N ARG A 261 -14.99 20.63 13.63
CA ARG A 261 -13.66 21.08 13.18
C ARG A 261 -12.57 20.21 13.79
N MET A 262 -11.54 19.86 12.99
CA MET A 262 -10.42 19.01 13.47
C MET A 262 -9.66 19.66 14.63
N GLU A 263 -9.57 21.00 14.65
CA GLU A 263 -8.86 21.74 15.69
C GLU A 263 -9.46 21.54 17.09
N GLN A 264 -10.78 21.35 17.21
CA GLN A 264 -11.43 21.08 18.50
C GLN A 264 -11.03 19.72 19.10
N TRP A 265 -10.49 18.82 18.25
CA TRP A 265 -10.02 17.51 18.64
C TRP A 265 -8.49 17.43 18.75
N GLY A 266 -7.79 18.59 18.64
CA GLY A 266 -6.32 18.68 18.73
C GLY A 266 -5.58 18.41 17.42
N PHE A 267 -6.29 18.19 16.30
CA PHE A 267 -5.68 18.04 14.99
C PHE A 267 -5.63 19.35 14.22
N GLN A 268 -4.80 19.39 13.18
CA GLN A 268 -4.79 20.49 12.21
C GLN A 268 -5.59 20.06 10.96
N THR A 269 -6.47 20.92 10.44
CA THR A 269 -7.18 20.66 9.19
C THR A 269 -6.20 20.81 8.01
N PRO A 270 -6.17 19.83 7.08
CA PRO A 270 -5.34 19.93 5.88
C PRO A 270 -5.77 21.05 4.96
N THR A 271 -4.81 21.81 4.46
CA THR A 271 -5.01 22.83 3.40
C THR A 271 -4.57 22.34 2.03
N THR A 272 -3.86 21.22 1.98
CA THR A 272 -3.37 20.55 0.76
C THR A 272 -3.94 19.15 0.66
N ARG A 273 -3.70 18.50 -0.48
CA ARG A 273 -4.11 17.11 -0.66
C ARG A 273 -3.41 16.19 0.34
N THR A 274 -4.18 15.44 1.10
CA THR A 274 -3.69 14.45 2.07
C THR A 274 -4.43 13.15 1.92
N HIS A 275 -3.86 12.08 2.46
CA HIS A 275 -4.55 10.80 2.60
C HIS A 275 -5.57 10.91 3.75
N PRO A 276 -6.88 10.84 3.48
CA PRO A 276 -7.88 10.91 4.55
C PRO A 276 -7.86 9.63 5.38
N ILE A 277 -8.09 9.79 6.68
CA ILE A 277 -8.22 8.67 7.61
C ILE A 277 -9.70 8.42 7.86
N SER A 278 -10.11 7.17 7.84
CA SER A 278 -11.48 6.77 8.18
C SER A 278 -11.48 5.91 9.44
N HIS A 279 -12.06 6.43 10.53
CA HIS A 279 -12.12 5.68 11.79
C HIS A 279 -13.49 5.82 12.47
N PRO A 280 -14.08 4.73 13.01
CA PRO A 280 -15.43 4.77 13.56
C PRO A 280 -15.53 5.46 14.93
N THR A 281 -14.53 5.29 15.80
CA THR A 281 -14.64 5.65 17.23
C THR A 281 -13.57 6.58 17.76
N LEU A 282 -12.53 6.94 16.99
CA LEU A 282 -11.42 7.75 17.47
C LEU A 282 -11.90 9.07 18.10
N ILE A 283 -12.77 9.81 17.41
CA ILE A 283 -13.30 11.08 17.90
C ILE A 283 -14.10 10.89 19.21
N SER A 284 -14.85 9.81 19.33
CA SER A 284 -15.56 9.47 20.58
C SER A 284 -14.58 9.22 21.73
N HIS A 285 -13.50 8.47 21.50
CA HIS A 285 -12.46 8.24 22.52
C HIS A 285 -11.76 9.54 22.95
N ILE A 286 -11.53 10.47 22.02
CA ILE A 286 -11.00 11.80 22.34
C ILE A 286 -12.03 12.60 23.16
N ALA A 287 -13.30 12.61 22.75
CA ALA A 287 -14.37 13.30 23.47
C ALA A 287 -14.57 12.74 24.90
N TRP A 288 -14.37 11.44 25.10
CA TRP A 288 -14.39 10.78 26.42
C TRP A 288 -13.09 10.94 27.20
N ARG A 289 -12.10 11.70 26.67
CA ARG A 289 -10.78 11.91 27.27
C ARG A 289 -9.98 10.61 27.52
N ARG A 290 -10.27 9.55 26.79
CA ARG A 290 -9.47 8.32 26.78
C ARG A 290 -8.20 8.47 25.94
N ILE A 291 -8.25 9.33 24.93
CA ILE A 291 -7.12 9.69 24.08
C ILE A 291 -6.93 11.21 24.14
N SER A 292 -5.71 11.65 24.43
CA SER A 292 -5.28 13.02 24.28
C SER A 292 -4.48 13.19 22.96
N VAL A 293 -4.66 14.32 22.29
CA VAL A 293 -3.92 14.60 21.06
C VAL A 293 -2.86 15.65 21.34
N LYS A 294 -1.62 15.39 20.93
CA LYS A 294 -0.49 16.29 21.07
C LYS A 294 0.12 16.62 19.72
N PRO A 295 0.71 17.79 19.54
CA PRO A 295 1.46 18.14 18.32
C PRO A 295 2.77 17.34 18.22
N GLY A 296 3.65 17.71 17.28
CA GLY A 296 4.92 17.02 17.09
C GLY A 296 5.80 17.00 18.34
N ILE A 297 6.71 16.03 18.39
CA ILE A 297 7.73 15.89 19.44
C ILE A 297 8.84 16.91 19.20
N ALA A 298 9.26 17.60 20.26
CA ALA A 298 10.40 18.52 20.24
C ALA A 298 11.69 17.82 20.73
N SER A 299 11.61 17.06 21.83
CA SER A 299 12.73 16.26 22.36
C SER A 299 12.22 15.10 23.20
N ILE A 300 13.07 14.10 23.39
CA ILE A 300 12.84 12.96 24.29
C ILE A 300 14.10 12.82 25.17
N GLU A 301 13.88 12.77 26.50
CA GLU A 301 14.94 12.56 27.48
C GLU A 301 14.49 11.48 28.48
N GLY A 302 15.08 10.30 28.41
CA GLY A 302 14.62 9.17 29.18
C GLY A 302 13.17 8.78 28.82
N GLN A 303 12.27 8.82 29.78
CA GLN A 303 10.82 8.58 29.56
C GLN A 303 10.04 9.90 29.36
N ALA A 304 10.66 11.06 29.51
CA ALA A 304 10.04 12.36 29.35
C ALA A 304 10.02 12.78 27.87
N VAL A 305 8.85 13.10 27.37
CA VAL A 305 8.63 13.60 26.00
C VAL A 305 8.16 15.05 26.08
N ARG A 306 8.90 15.94 25.44
CA ARG A 306 8.54 17.34 25.28
C ARG A 306 7.95 17.55 23.90
N PHE A 307 6.77 18.16 23.83
CA PHE A 307 6.08 18.48 22.60
C PHE A 307 6.39 19.90 22.11
N VAL A 308 6.12 20.18 20.82
CA VAL A 308 6.40 21.48 20.21
C VAL A 308 5.50 22.61 20.76
N ASP A 309 4.42 22.30 21.46
CA ASP A 309 3.60 23.29 22.20
C ASP A 309 4.18 23.66 23.56
N GLY A 310 5.35 23.14 23.94
CA GLY A 310 6.02 23.34 25.19
C GLY A 310 5.56 22.44 26.34
N SER A 311 4.51 21.67 26.18
CA SER A 311 4.07 20.69 27.19
C SER A 311 5.04 19.50 27.26
N SER A 312 5.10 18.86 28.44
CA SER A 312 5.93 17.67 28.66
C SER A 312 5.16 16.63 29.43
N GLU A 313 5.30 15.37 29.03
CA GLU A 313 4.70 14.21 29.73
C GLU A 313 5.68 13.04 29.74
N THR A 314 5.50 12.14 30.74
CA THR A 314 6.26 10.89 30.82
C THR A 314 5.44 9.72 30.31
N PHE A 315 6.11 8.78 29.65
CA PHE A 315 5.49 7.60 29.07
C PHE A 315 6.28 6.33 29.44
N ASP A 316 5.54 5.24 29.65
CA ASP A 316 6.11 3.92 29.88
C ASP A 316 6.46 3.26 28.55
N SER A 317 5.65 3.53 27.50
CA SER A 317 5.80 2.92 26.18
C SER A 317 5.57 3.92 25.06
N ILE A 318 6.31 3.76 23.96
CA ILE A 318 6.07 4.45 22.67
C ILE A 318 5.72 3.43 21.60
N ILE A 319 4.63 3.68 20.87
CA ILE A 319 4.29 2.93 19.65
C ILE A 319 4.44 3.85 18.44
N ALA A 320 5.44 3.60 17.60
CA ALA A 320 5.71 4.40 16.41
C ALA A 320 4.90 3.91 15.21
N ALA A 321 3.90 4.67 14.77
CA ALA A 321 3.12 4.42 13.56
C ALA A 321 3.57 5.36 12.42
N THR A 322 4.86 5.34 12.12
CA THR A 322 5.58 6.30 11.27
C THR A 322 5.78 5.81 9.82
N GLY A 323 5.15 4.68 9.48
CA GLY A 323 5.17 4.10 8.15
C GLY A 323 6.41 3.26 7.86
N TYR A 324 6.69 3.05 6.57
CA TYR A 324 7.65 2.06 6.12
C TYR A 324 8.67 2.66 5.15
N VAL A 325 9.79 1.99 5.02
CA VAL A 325 10.77 2.21 3.94
C VAL A 325 10.43 1.21 2.82
N THR A 326 10.34 1.71 1.60
CA THR A 326 10.16 0.83 0.44
C THR A 326 11.47 0.11 0.15
N ASN A 327 11.45 -1.21 0.19
CA ASN A 327 12.62 -2.05 -0.02
C ASN A 327 12.29 -3.27 -0.87
N PHE A 328 13.24 -3.65 -1.74
CA PHE A 328 13.20 -4.86 -2.57
C PHE A 328 14.52 -5.58 -2.40
N PRO A 329 14.72 -6.36 -1.33
CA PRO A 329 16.03 -6.93 -0.96
C PRO A 329 16.58 -7.94 -1.98
N TYR A 330 15.74 -8.41 -2.89
CA TYR A 330 16.10 -9.32 -3.98
C TYR A 330 16.53 -8.59 -5.27
N LEU A 331 16.49 -7.26 -5.29
CA LEU A 331 16.98 -6.45 -6.41
C LEU A 331 18.29 -5.78 -6.02
N ALA A 332 19.24 -5.75 -6.95
CA ALA A 332 20.43 -4.93 -6.80
C ALA A 332 20.04 -3.43 -6.68
N PRO A 333 20.75 -2.64 -5.86
CA PRO A 333 20.35 -1.26 -5.55
C PRO A 333 20.08 -0.38 -6.78
N GLU A 334 20.85 -0.55 -7.85
CA GLU A 334 20.71 0.19 -9.12
C GLU A 334 19.46 -0.22 -9.92
N ARG A 335 18.82 -1.31 -9.56
CA ARG A 335 17.57 -1.82 -10.17
C ARG A 335 16.34 -1.59 -9.31
N VAL A 336 16.50 -1.01 -8.14
CA VAL A 336 15.35 -0.59 -7.33
C VAL A 336 14.72 0.63 -7.99
N PRO A 337 13.45 0.56 -8.44
CA PRO A 337 12.86 1.60 -9.27
C PRO A 337 12.31 2.75 -8.43
N MET A 338 13.18 3.39 -7.63
CA MET A 338 12.80 4.49 -6.75
C MET A 338 13.68 5.72 -6.99
N GLN A 339 13.07 6.90 -7.10
CA GLN A 339 13.73 8.19 -7.03
C GLN A 339 13.30 8.89 -5.74
N GLY A 340 14.16 8.85 -4.73
CA GLY A 340 13.78 9.22 -3.38
C GLY A 340 12.64 8.33 -2.88
N THR A 341 11.47 8.91 -2.64
CA THR A 341 10.28 8.17 -2.18
C THR A 341 9.27 7.85 -3.30
N ARG A 342 9.56 8.23 -4.55
CA ARG A 342 8.64 8.07 -5.69
C ARG A 342 9.06 6.90 -6.58
N PRO A 343 8.11 6.05 -7.02
CA PRO A 343 8.41 4.99 -7.97
C PRO A 343 8.83 5.55 -9.34
N ALA A 344 9.98 5.10 -9.85
CA ALA A 344 10.47 5.41 -11.19
C ALA A 344 10.05 4.32 -12.18
N LEU A 345 8.76 4.11 -12.32
CA LEU A 345 8.13 3.07 -13.14
C LEU A 345 7.23 3.70 -14.21
N TYR A 346 7.36 3.22 -15.45
CA TYR A 346 6.42 3.58 -16.49
C TYR A 346 5.03 3.05 -16.16
N ASN A 347 4.05 3.95 -16.20
CA ASN A 347 2.68 3.68 -15.77
C ASN A 347 2.59 3.01 -14.38
N ARG A 348 3.56 3.31 -13.49
CA ARG A 348 3.64 2.79 -12.11
C ARG A 348 3.81 1.27 -12.01
N VAL A 349 4.10 0.58 -13.10
CA VAL A 349 4.22 -0.90 -13.11
C VAL A 349 5.41 -1.43 -13.90
N VAL A 350 5.89 -0.77 -14.98
CA VAL A 350 6.94 -1.29 -15.85
C VAL A 350 8.29 -0.69 -15.47
N HIS A 351 9.29 -1.53 -15.24
CA HIS A 351 10.67 -1.07 -15.05
C HIS A 351 11.25 -0.56 -16.38
N PRO A 352 11.69 0.72 -16.46
CA PRO A 352 12.04 1.33 -17.74
C PRO A 352 13.35 0.81 -18.36
N SER A 353 14.23 0.21 -17.55
CA SER A 353 15.57 -0.23 -17.97
C SER A 353 15.81 -1.74 -17.81
N VAL A 354 14.85 -2.48 -17.26
CA VAL A 354 14.93 -3.94 -17.10
C VAL A 354 13.72 -4.57 -17.78
N PRO A 355 13.83 -4.99 -19.03
CA PRO A 355 12.74 -5.64 -19.75
C PRO A 355 12.24 -6.88 -19.01
N GLY A 356 10.92 -7.06 -18.95
CA GLY A 356 10.31 -8.18 -18.27
C GLY A 356 10.18 -8.04 -16.74
N LEU A 357 10.65 -6.94 -16.14
CA LEU A 357 10.47 -6.67 -14.71
C LEU A 357 9.30 -5.70 -14.49
N TYR A 358 8.30 -6.16 -13.74
CA TYR A 358 7.07 -5.44 -13.44
C TYR A 358 6.83 -5.34 -11.94
N PHE A 359 6.04 -4.34 -11.52
CA PHE A 359 5.69 -4.11 -10.13
C PHE A 359 4.18 -3.95 -10.01
N VAL A 360 3.55 -4.66 -9.06
CA VAL A 360 2.13 -4.54 -8.76
C VAL A 360 1.94 -4.25 -7.28
N GLY A 361 1.11 -3.25 -6.96
CA GLY A 361 0.83 -2.89 -5.57
C GLY A 361 1.83 -1.90 -4.95
N LEU A 362 2.72 -1.28 -5.73
CA LEU A 362 3.66 -0.25 -5.25
C LEU A 362 3.02 1.14 -5.32
N PHE A 363 2.01 1.37 -4.51
CA PHE A 363 1.28 2.63 -4.42
C PHE A 363 0.46 2.73 -3.14
N ASP A 364 0.07 3.96 -2.78
CA ASP A 364 -1.00 4.29 -1.86
C ASP A 364 -2.11 5.04 -2.61
N VAL A 365 -3.39 4.79 -2.29
CA VAL A 365 -4.53 5.43 -2.97
C VAL A 365 -5.24 6.40 -2.06
N SER A 366 -5.28 7.68 -2.46
CA SER A 366 -6.06 8.73 -1.79
C SER A 366 -7.54 8.68 -2.16
N GLY A 367 -8.23 7.61 -1.79
CA GLY A 367 -9.63 7.37 -2.12
C GLY A 367 -9.81 6.27 -3.17
N GLY A 368 -10.78 5.43 -2.95
CA GLY A 368 -10.97 4.20 -3.72
C GLY A 368 -10.43 2.97 -3.01
N SER A 369 -10.20 1.91 -3.75
CA SER A 369 -9.75 0.62 -3.25
C SER A 369 -8.35 0.26 -3.76
N ASN A 370 -7.44 -0.09 -2.86
CA ASN A 370 -6.13 -0.64 -3.22
C ASN A 370 -6.28 -1.93 -4.03
N ILE A 371 -7.22 -2.81 -3.66
CA ILE A 371 -7.45 -4.09 -4.34
C ILE A 371 -7.86 -3.88 -5.79
N ARG A 372 -8.80 -2.98 -6.05
CA ARG A 372 -9.21 -2.65 -7.43
C ARG A 372 -8.11 -2.00 -8.24
N MET A 373 -7.22 -1.25 -7.60
CA MET A 373 -6.10 -0.64 -8.29
C MET A 373 -5.02 -1.68 -8.62
N MET A 374 -4.81 -2.68 -7.75
CA MET A 374 -3.96 -3.84 -8.04
C MET A 374 -4.52 -4.66 -9.21
N ASP A 375 -5.85 -4.77 -9.32
CA ASP A 375 -6.55 -5.43 -10.44
C ASP A 375 -6.28 -4.69 -11.77
N ASP A 376 -6.51 -3.36 -11.79
CA ASP A 376 -6.21 -2.50 -12.96
C ASP A 376 -4.72 -2.62 -13.38
N GLN A 377 -3.77 -2.63 -12.43
CA GLN A 377 -2.33 -2.79 -12.69
C GLN A 377 -2.00 -4.17 -13.25
N SER A 378 -2.57 -5.22 -12.66
CA SER A 378 -2.34 -6.62 -13.05
C SER A 378 -2.84 -6.91 -14.46
N GLU A 379 -4.01 -6.39 -14.81
CA GLU A 379 -4.55 -6.49 -16.17
C GLU A 379 -3.63 -5.81 -17.18
N TYR A 380 -3.13 -4.61 -16.85
CA TYR A 380 -2.21 -3.88 -17.72
C TYR A 380 -0.86 -4.60 -17.87
N VAL A 381 -0.28 -5.13 -16.78
CA VAL A 381 0.95 -5.93 -16.84
C VAL A 381 0.77 -7.16 -17.74
N ALA A 382 -0.33 -7.89 -17.58
CA ALA A 382 -0.63 -9.06 -18.41
C ALA A 382 -0.85 -8.70 -19.89
N ALA A 383 -1.45 -7.54 -20.18
CA ALA A 383 -1.61 -7.04 -21.55
C ALA A 383 -0.27 -6.67 -22.20
N VAL A 384 0.66 -6.08 -21.43
CA VAL A 384 2.03 -5.80 -21.88
C VAL A 384 2.81 -7.12 -22.10
N ALA A 385 2.76 -8.03 -21.13
CA ALA A 385 3.47 -9.30 -21.16
C ALA A 385 3.03 -10.19 -22.36
N SER A 386 1.75 -10.16 -22.70
CA SER A 386 1.20 -10.89 -23.85
C SER A 386 1.38 -10.18 -25.20
N GLY A 387 1.98 -8.98 -25.24
CA GLY A 387 2.10 -8.18 -26.45
C GLY A 387 0.81 -7.50 -26.93
N ARG A 388 -0.27 -7.56 -26.12
CA ARG A 388 -1.52 -6.83 -26.43
C ARG A 388 -1.35 -5.31 -26.32
N VAL A 389 -0.40 -4.85 -25.53
CA VAL A 389 0.02 -3.45 -25.43
C VAL A 389 1.51 -3.38 -25.70
N THR A 390 1.89 -2.63 -26.73
CA THR A 390 3.29 -2.35 -27.06
C THR A 390 3.82 -1.21 -26.18
N LEU A 391 4.97 -1.40 -25.56
CA LEU A 391 5.63 -0.35 -24.77
C LEU A 391 6.30 0.65 -25.68
N PRO A 392 6.35 1.95 -25.33
CA PRO A 392 7.20 2.92 -26.02
C PRO A 392 8.67 2.64 -25.74
N ASP A 393 9.56 3.35 -26.42
CA ASP A 393 10.99 3.26 -26.16
C ASP A 393 11.37 3.77 -24.75
N ALA A 394 12.59 3.47 -24.31
CA ALA A 394 13.08 3.83 -22.98
C ALA A 394 13.06 5.34 -22.73
N ALA A 395 13.35 6.17 -23.76
CA ALA A 395 13.36 7.63 -23.63
C ALA A 395 11.94 8.17 -23.38
N ALA A 396 10.94 7.68 -24.11
CA ALA A 396 9.55 8.04 -23.92
C ALA A 396 9.01 7.55 -22.56
N MET A 397 9.43 6.35 -22.11
CA MET A 397 9.10 5.88 -20.76
C MET A 397 9.65 6.82 -19.68
N GLN A 398 10.91 7.24 -19.78
CA GLN A 398 11.53 8.18 -18.84
C GLN A 398 10.85 9.56 -18.85
N GLN A 399 10.46 10.08 -20.01
CA GLN A 399 9.69 11.33 -20.12
C GLN A 399 8.33 11.21 -19.40
N SER A 400 7.63 10.08 -19.56
CA SER A 400 6.37 9.81 -18.89
C SER A 400 6.53 9.73 -17.37
N ILE A 401 7.59 9.08 -16.88
CA ILE A 401 7.92 9.00 -15.45
C ILE A 401 8.18 10.40 -14.89
N ALA A 402 9.00 11.22 -15.58
CA ALA A 402 9.29 12.59 -15.15
C ALA A 402 8.01 13.45 -15.07
N ALA A 403 7.14 13.34 -16.08
CA ALA A 403 5.84 14.05 -16.09
C ALA A 403 4.91 13.60 -14.96
N ASP A 404 4.92 12.30 -14.59
CA ASP A 404 4.16 11.80 -13.46
C ASP A 404 4.71 12.30 -12.12
N HIS A 405 6.04 12.35 -11.96
CA HIS A 405 6.68 12.91 -10.76
C HIS A 405 6.41 14.40 -10.61
N GLU A 406 6.48 15.18 -11.69
CA GLU A 406 6.16 16.62 -11.68
C GLU A 406 4.70 16.84 -11.29
N TRP A 407 3.77 16.08 -11.87
CA TRP A 407 2.37 16.17 -11.50
C TRP A 407 2.14 15.82 -10.01
N SER A 408 2.74 14.72 -9.54
CA SER A 408 2.64 14.29 -8.14
C SER A 408 3.18 15.35 -7.17
N ALA A 409 4.32 15.97 -7.49
CA ALA A 409 4.93 17.02 -6.69
C ALA A 409 4.03 18.28 -6.57
N LYS A 410 3.24 18.58 -7.61
CA LYS A 410 2.27 19.69 -7.58
C LYS A 410 1.00 19.38 -6.77
N GLN A 411 0.66 18.08 -6.59
CA GLN A 411 -0.58 17.67 -5.94
C GLN A 411 -0.40 17.36 -4.46
N PHE A 412 0.74 16.80 -4.06
CA PHE A 412 0.97 16.32 -2.70
C PHE A 412 2.13 17.07 -2.05
N PRO A 413 2.11 17.24 -0.72
CA PRO A 413 3.25 17.78 0.02
C PRO A 413 4.52 16.96 -0.25
N ASP A 414 5.68 17.62 -0.27
CA ASP A 414 6.96 16.93 -0.39
C ASP A 414 7.37 16.29 0.95
N ARG A 415 6.79 15.14 1.19
CA ARG A 415 7.03 14.31 2.37
C ARG A 415 7.09 12.84 1.98
N PRO A 416 7.92 12.02 2.63
CA PRO A 416 8.07 10.60 2.32
C PRO A 416 6.75 9.82 2.23
N ARG A 417 5.79 10.14 3.10
CA ARG A 417 4.46 9.52 3.14
C ARG A 417 3.71 9.61 1.80
N TYR A 418 3.93 10.67 1.02
CA TYR A 418 3.16 10.92 -0.20
C TYR A 418 3.88 10.50 -1.48
N GLY A 419 5.05 9.89 -1.37
CA GLY A 419 5.82 9.42 -2.53
C GLY A 419 5.09 8.37 -3.36
N LEU A 420 4.36 7.47 -2.69
CA LEU A 420 3.61 6.39 -3.31
C LEU A 420 2.17 6.78 -3.72
N GLU A 421 1.70 7.98 -3.36
CA GLU A 421 0.32 8.38 -3.63
C GLU A 421 -0.03 8.37 -5.10
N LEU A 422 -1.17 7.78 -5.41
CA LEU A 422 -1.71 7.60 -6.75
C LEU A 422 -3.16 8.10 -6.80
N ASP A 423 -3.48 8.90 -7.83
CA ASP A 423 -4.86 9.31 -8.11
C ASP A 423 -5.55 8.27 -8.99
N PRO A 424 -6.54 7.52 -8.46
CA PRO A 424 -7.15 6.41 -9.19
C PRO A 424 -7.87 6.84 -10.45
N VAL A 425 -8.44 8.05 -10.46
CA VAL A 425 -9.18 8.58 -11.64
C VAL A 425 -8.20 8.93 -12.76
N ARG A 426 -7.10 9.61 -12.42
CA ARG A 426 -6.04 9.94 -13.39
C ARG A 426 -5.40 8.67 -13.92
N TYR A 427 -5.10 7.73 -13.04
CA TYR A 427 -4.43 6.48 -13.40
C TYR A 427 -5.26 5.64 -14.39
N ARG A 428 -6.54 5.43 -14.11
CA ARG A 428 -7.44 4.73 -15.04
C ARG A 428 -7.57 5.42 -16.39
N LYS A 429 -7.59 6.75 -16.42
CA LYS A 429 -7.55 7.50 -17.69
C LYS A 429 -6.25 7.27 -18.45
N LEU A 430 -5.13 7.16 -17.75
CA LEU A 430 -3.84 6.85 -18.34
C LEU A 430 -3.84 5.45 -18.94
N LEU A 431 -4.25 4.42 -18.22
CA LEU A 431 -4.36 3.05 -18.74
C LEU A 431 -5.34 2.96 -19.92
N ALA A 432 -6.47 3.65 -19.87
CA ALA A 432 -7.43 3.68 -20.98
C ALA A 432 -6.82 4.26 -22.27
N ARG A 433 -5.92 5.26 -22.17
CA ARG A 433 -5.18 5.80 -23.32
C ARG A 433 -4.22 4.78 -23.91
N GLU A 434 -3.52 4.01 -23.04
CA GLU A 434 -2.62 2.94 -23.51
C GLU A 434 -3.37 1.87 -24.28
N TYR A 435 -4.51 1.40 -23.77
CA TYR A 435 -5.36 0.44 -24.48
C TYR A 435 -5.89 0.98 -25.80
N ALA A 436 -6.30 2.26 -25.84
CA ALA A 436 -6.77 2.90 -27.06
C ALA A 436 -5.64 3.06 -28.11
N ARG A 437 -4.42 3.37 -27.68
CA ARG A 437 -3.23 3.43 -28.55
C ARG A 437 -2.95 2.04 -29.15
N ALA A 438 -2.86 1.03 -28.29
CA ALA A 438 -2.61 -0.35 -28.73
C ALA A 438 -3.70 -0.90 -29.68
N ALA A 439 -4.97 -0.51 -29.50
CA ALA A 439 -6.04 -0.87 -30.40
C ALA A 439 -5.87 -0.25 -31.80
N LYS A 440 -5.43 1.02 -31.88
CA LYS A 440 -5.16 1.69 -33.15
C LYS A 440 -3.96 1.08 -33.88
N GLU A 441 -2.86 0.78 -33.16
CA GLU A 441 -1.66 0.15 -33.70
C GLU A 441 -1.97 -1.23 -34.32
N ARG A 442 -2.87 -2.01 -33.73
CA ARG A 442 -3.29 -3.30 -34.27
C ARG A 442 -4.25 -3.21 -35.44
N ALA A 443 -4.94 -2.08 -35.61
CA ALA A 443 -5.87 -1.85 -36.70
C ALA A 443 -5.19 -1.20 -37.94
N ALA A 444 -3.99 -0.67 -37.77
CA ALA A 444 -3.14 -0.11 -38.83
C ALA A 444 -2.24 -1.18 -39.46
#